data_0a632f82642b5e95e76ff6a481974a92
#
_entry.id   0a632f82642b5e95e76ff6a481974a92
#
_cell.length_a   1.000
_cell.length_b   1.000
_cell.length_c   1.000
_cell.angle_alpha   90.00
_cell.angle_beta   90.00
_cell.angle_gamma   90.00
#
_symmetry.space_group_name_H-M   'P 1'
#
loop_
_entity.id
_entity.type
_entity.pdbx_description
1 polymer ?
#
loop_
_entity_poly.entity_id
_entity_poly.type
_entity_poly.pdbx_seq_one_letter_code
_entity_poly.pdbx_strand_id
1 'polypeptide(L)'
;MRQHLKNIIKKIEWLSGRHGAWTVFSDFIAMAAISIRNSVNLLDWEEKEKQYLDLIKKYKKEELEKFPEILGELIMALEKEPSDILGQVFMEMDLGNKWKGQFFTPMPVAELMAEVSIDQIRKTIDKDGYITVNEPAAGAGAMVIALANV
;
A
#
# COMPACT_ATOMS: atom_id res chain seq x y z
N MET A 1 -12.10 8.98 4.35
CA MET A 1 -10.72 8.87 3.83
C MET A 1 -9.71 9.76 4.56
N ARG A 2 -9.75 11.09 4.46
CA ARG A 2 -8.73 12.01 5.02
C ARG A 2 -8.44 11.83 6.53
N GLN A 3 -9.43 11.44 7.35
CA GLN A 3 -9.21 11.19 8.78
C GLN A 3 -8.40 9.91 9.01
N HIS A 4 -8.66 8.84 8.26
CA HIS A 4 -7.90 7.58 8.36
C HIS A 4 -6.44 7.79 7.95
N LEU A 5 -6.19 8.55 6.85
CA LEU A 5 -4.85 8.92 6.42
C LEU A 5 -4.07 9.63 7.54
N LYS A 6 -4.68 10.63 8.18
CA LYS A 6 -4.07 11.34 9.31
C LYS A 6 -3.78 10.42 10.50
N ASN A 7 -4.68 9.48 10.78
CA ASN A 7 -4.50 8.52 11.87
C ASN A 7 -3.32 7.58 11.59
N ILE A 8 -3.18 7.11 10.34
CA ILE A 8 -2.04 6.30 9.90
C ILE A 8 -0.73 7.07 10.11
N ILE A 9 -0.65 8.29 9.55
CA ILE A 9 0.55 9.14 9.64
C ILE A 9 0.93 9.36 11.11
N LYS A 10 -0.02 9.76 11.96
CA LYS A 10 0.23 10.01 13.38
C LYS A 10 0.81 8.78 14.12
N LYS A 11 0.32 7.58 13.79
CA LYS A 11 0.83 6.34 14.40
C LYS A 11 2.25 6.01 13.91
N ILE A 12 2.52 6.22 12.61
CA ILE A 12 3.86 6.03 12.05
C ILE A 12 4.83 7.05 12.65
N GLU A 13 4.45 8.33 12.76
CA GLU A 13 5.26 9.38 13.40
C GLU A 13 5.60 9.03 14.84
N TRP A 14 4.64 8.51 15.61
CA TRP A 14 4.87 8.09 16.98
C TRP A 14 5.95 7.00 17.08
N LEU A 15 5.91 5.99 16.19
CA LEU A 15 6.92 4.94 16.08
C LEU A 15 8.27 5.46 15.57
N SER A 16 8.24 6.50 14.75
CA SER A 16 9.42 7.04 14.04
C SER A 16 10.45 7.67 14.96
N GLY A 17 10.03 8.14 16.12
CA GLY A 17 10.94 8.74 17.10
C GLY A 17 12.08 7.82 17.53
N ARG A 18 11.88 6.51 17.47
CA ARG A 18 12.89 5.50 17.82
C ARG A 18 13.48 4.76 16.61
N HIS A 19 12.67 4.53 15.58
CA HIS A 19 13.04 3.63 14.48
C HIS A 19 13.28 4.34 13.14
N GLY A 20 12.90 5.62 13.04
CA GLY A 20 12.91 6.37 11.78
C GLY A 20 11.70 6.07 10.89
N ALA A 21 11.19 7.12 10.25
CA ALA A 21 9.91 7.04 9.50
C ALA A 21 9.96 6.05 8.33
N TRP A 22 11.05 6.05 7.57
CA TRP A 22 11.23 5.10 6.47
C TRP A 22 11.21 3.65 6.94
N THR A 23 11.92 3.33 8.02
CA THR A 23 11.99 1.98 8.58
C THR A 23 10.61 1.52 9.04
N VAL A 24 9.88 2.36 9.79
CA VAL A 24 8.54 2.03 10.28
C VAL A 24 7.56 1.79 9.13
N PHE A 25 7.58 2.66 8.12
CA PHE A 25 6.72 2.52 6.94
C PHE A 25 7.03 1.24 6.16
N SER A 26 8.31 0.97 5.89
CA SER A 26 8.74 -0.23 5.17
C SER A 26 8.39 -1.51 5.93
N ASP A 27 8.61 -1.53 7.25
CA ASP A 27 8.27 -2.68 8.09
C ASP A 27 6.75 -2.90 8.18
N PHE A 28 5.97 -1.81 8.27
CA PHE A 28 4.51 -1.90 8.22
C PHE A 28 4.04 -2.59 6.94
N ILE A 29 4.53 -2.13 5.78
CA ILE A 29 4.16 -2.74 4.49
C ILE A 29 4.57 -4.21 4.44
N ALA A 30 5.80 -4.54 4.86
CA ALA A 30 6.28 -5.91 4.84
C ALA A 30 5.45 -6.82 5.77
N MET A 31 5.19 -6.39 7.00
CA MET A 31 4.39 -7.15 7.96
C MET A 31 2.93 -7.33 7.49
N ALA A 32 2.30 -6.28 6.97
CA ALA A 32 0.95 -6.35 6.42
C ALA A 32 0.87 -7.32 5.22
N ALA A 33 1.81 -7.21 4.28
CA ALA A 33 1.88 -8.09 3.11
C ALA A 33 2.10 -9.56 3.50
N ILE A 34 2.99 -9.84 4.46
CA ILE A 34 3.22 -11.21 4.96
C ILE A 34 1.96 -11.73 5.65
N SER A 35 1.30 -10.94 6.49
CA SER A 35 0.10 -11.35 7.21
C SER A 35 -1.04 -11.70 6.25
N ILE A 36 -1.29 -10.85 5.24
CA ILE A 36 -2.31 -11.10 4.21
C ILE A 36 -1.95 -12.35 3.41
N ARG A 37 -0.70 -12.48 2.96
CA ARG A 37 -0.23 -13.62 2.20
C ARG A 37 -0.35 -14.93 2.98
N ASN A 38 0.08 -14.96 4.23
CA ASN A 38 0.05 -16.14 5.09
C ASN A 38 -1.39 -16.60 5.41
N SER A 39 -2.39 -15.76 5.25
CA SER A 39 -3.80 -16.13 5.42
C SER A 39 -4.37 -16.93 4.24
N VAL A 40 -3.74 -16.85 3.05
CA VAL A 40 -4.27 -17.46 1.81
C VAL A 40 -3.29 -18.42 1.13
N ASN A 41 -2.01 -18.40 1.47
CA ASN A 41 -0.98 -19.23 0.82
C ASN A 41 -0.10 -19.93 1.85
N LEU A 42 -0.08 -21.27 1.81
CA LEU A 42 0.67 -22.11 2.73
C LEU A 42 1.99 -22.65 2.15
N LEU A 43 2.28 -22.45 0.87
CA LEU A 43 3.41 -23.10 0.20
C LEU A 43 4.78 -22.73 0.79
N ASP A 44 4.96 -21.49 1.25
CA ASP A 44 6.20 -20.98 1.86
C ASP A 44 5.90 -20.23 3.17
N TRP A 45 4.84 -20.66 3.86
CA TRP A 45 4.35 -20.04 5.08
C TRP A 45 5.44 -19.94 6.15
N GLU A 46 6.20 -21.01 6.40
CA GLU A 46 7.24 -21.03 7.43
C GLU A 46 8.35 -20.00 7.17
N GLU A 47 8.77 -19.85 5.91
CA GLU A 47 9.77 -18.86 5.54
C GLU A 47 9.25 -17.43 5.77
N LYS A 48 8.02 -17.18 5.36
CA LYS A 48 7.38 -15.86 5.52
C LYS A 48 7.09 -15.53 6.98
N GLU A 49 6.64 -16.51 7.76
CA GLU A 49 6.44 -16.36 9.19
C GLU A 49 7.75 -16.03 9.91
N LYS A 50 8.85 -16.70 9.54
CA LYS A 50 10.18 -16.37 10.06
C LYS A 50 10.57 -14.93 9.74
N GLN A 51 10.34 -14.46 8.50
CA GLN A 51 10.60 -13.08 8.11
C GLN A 51 9.77 -12.10 8.96
N TYR A 52 8.47 -12.39 9.18
CA TYR A 52 7.61 -11.61 10.05
C TYR A 52 8.15 -11.54 11.49
N LEU A 53 8.49 -12.68 12.06
CA LEU A 53 9.04 -12.77 13.42
C LEU A 53 10.37 -12.01 13.56
N ASP A 54 11.22 -12.01 12.53
CA ASP A 54 12.45 -11.24 12.53
C ASP A 54 12.20 -9.73 12.49
N LEU A 55 11.18 -9.28 11.76
CA LEU A 55 10.77 -7.86 11.72
C LEU A 55 10.28 -7.37 13.08
N ILE A 56 9.47 -8.14 13.78
CA ILE A 56 8.87 -7.71 15.07
C ILE A 56 9.87 -7.67 16.22
N LYS A 57 10.99 -8.40 16.16
CA LYS A 57 11.99 -8.46 17.26
C LYS A 57 12.55 -7.11 17.69
N LYS A 58 12.61 -6.14 16.79
CA LYS A 58 13.17 -4.81 17.06
C LYS A 58 12.20 -3.86 17.75
N TYR A 59 10.91 -4.24 17.81
CA TYR A 59 9.85 -3.43 18.40
C TYR A 59 9.48 -3.90 19.80
N LYS A 60 9.15 -2.95 20.68
CA LYS A 60 8.56 -3.25 21.99
C LYS A 60 7.09 -3.66 21.83
N LYS A 61 6.53 -4.33 22.83
CA LYS A 61 5.13 -4.78 22.82
C LYS A 61 4.16 -3.63 22.51
N GLU A 62 4.32 -2.49 23.17
CA GLU A 62 3.48 -1.29 22.96
C GLU A 62 3.57 -0.72 21.54
N GLU A 63 4.76 -0.85 20.92
CA GLU A 63 5.00 -0.44 19.54
C GLU A 63 4.35 -1.40 18.54
N LEU A 64 4.41 -2.72 18.83
CA LEU A 64 3.77 -3.74 18.00
C LEU A 64 2.26 -3.58 17.92
N GLU A 65 1.61 -3.15 18.98
CA GLU A 65 0.16 -2.89 19.00
C GLU A 65 -0.28 -1.82 18.00
N LYS A 66 0.63 -0.93 17.57
CA LYS A 66 0.33 0.11 16.58
C LYS A 66 0.20 -0.40 15.16
N PHE A 67 0.88 -1.49 14.79
CA PHE A 67 0.83 -2.01 13.41
C PHE A 67 -0.55 -2.55 13.01
N PRO A 68 -1.24 -3.37 13.82
CA PRO A 68 -2.63 -3.75 13.56
C PRO A 68 -3.59 -2.54 13.52
N GLU A 69 -3.36 -1.52 14.36
CA GLU A 69 -4.16 -0.30 14.32
C GLU A 69 -3.98 0.46 13.00
N ILE A 70 -2.75 0.54 12.49
CA ILE A 70 -2.46 1.16 11.18
C ILE A 70 -3.15 0.37 10.05
N LEU A 71 -3.08 -0.96 10.10
CA LEU A 71 -3.74 -1.82 9.11
C LEU A 71 -5.25 -1.65 9.14
N GLY A 72 -5.85 -1.57 10.33
CA GLY A 72 -7.28 -1.31 10.50
C GLY A 72 -7.71 0.04 9.89
N GLU A 73 -6.94 1.10 10.11
CA GLU A 73 -7.19 2.41 9.49
C GLU A 73 -7.07 2.35 7.96
N LEU A 74 -6.09 1.60 7.44
CA LEU A 74 -5.91 1.40 6.00
C LEU A 74 -7.11 0.67 5.39
N ILE A 75 -7.56 -0.43 6.01
CA ILE A 75 -8.74 -1.18 5.55
C ILE A 75 -9.98 -0.29 5.54
N MET A 76 -10.26 0.42 6.64
CA MET A 76 -11.40 1.34 6.72
C MET A 76 -11.34 2.48 5.70
N ALA A 77 -10.16 2.93 5.31
CA ALA A 77 -9.99 3.92 4.26
C ALA A 77 -10.32 3.34 2.88
N LEU A 78 -9.81 2.14 2.58
CA LEU A 78 -10.01 1.43 1.32
C LEU A 78 -11.46 0.96 1.11
N GLU A 79 -12.16 0.58 2.18
CA GLU A 79 -13.59 0.24 2.12
C GLU A 79 -14.47 1.42 1.71
N LYS A 80 -14.06 2.64 2.04
CA LYS A 80 -14.80 3.86 1.65
C LYS A 80 -14.54 4.24 0.19
N GLU A 81 -13.32 4.14 -0.23
CA GLU A 81 -12.88 4.55 -1.56
C GLU A 81 -11.55 3.85 -1.88
N PRO A 82 -11.55 2.86 -2.79
CA PRO A 82 -10.33 2.24 -3.26
C PRO A 82 -9.41 3.28 -3.91
N SER A 83 -8.29 3.59 -3.26
CA SER A 83 -7.35 4.60 -3.74
C SER A 83 -5.93 4.31 -3.22
N ASP A 84 -4.94 5.03 -3.75
CA ASP A 84 -3.55 4.89 -3.32
C ASP A 84 -3.30 5.59 -1.96
N ILE A 85 -3.81 4.98 -0.87
CA ILE A 85 -3.62 5.48 0.50
C ILE A 85 -2.15 5.41 0.92
N LEU A 86 -1.46 4.32 0.57
CA LEU A 86 -0.06 4.12 0.98
C LEU A 86 0.88 5.10 0.27
N GLY A 87 0.66 5.37 -1.02
CA GLY A 87 1.41 6.39 -1.73
C GLY A 87 1.15 7.79 -1.18
N GLN A 88 -0.08 8.11 -0.77
CA GLN A 88 -0.38 9.36 -0.10
C GLN A 88 0.35 9.49 1.24
N VAL A 89 0.36 8.44 2.09
CA VAL A 89 1.15 8.42 3.33
C VAL A 89 2.63 8.66 3.04
N PHE A 90 3.17 7.94 2.05
CA PHE A 90 4.57 8.07 1.64
C PHE A 90 4.93 9.51 1.24
N MET A 91 4.09 10.15 0.46
CA MET A 91 4.29 11.52 -0.03
C MET A 91 4.10 12.55 1.07
N GLU A 92 3.05 12.43 1.91
CA GLU A 92 2.80 13.38 3.01
C GLU A 92 3.87 13.33 4.09
N MET A 93 4.45 12.17 4.34
CA MET A 93 5.55 11.99 5.29
C MET A 93 6.93 12.30 4.69
N ASP A 94 7.01 12.69 3.41
CA ASP A 94 8.25 13.00 2.70
C ASP A 94 9.28 11.85 2.77
N LEU A 95 8.80 10.62 2.66
CA LEU A 95 9.65 9.41 2.75
C LEU A 95 10.48 9.19 1.48
N GLY A 96 10.16 9.87 0.40
CA GLY A 96 10.89 9.82 -0.86
C GLY A 96 12.26 10.46 -0.78
N ASN A 97 13.19 9.94 -1.56
CA ASN A 97 14.49 10.58 -1.71
C ASN A 97 14.34 11.75 -2.72
N LYS A 98 14.23 12.98 -2.21
CA LYS A 98 14.12 14.21 -3.02
C LYS A 98 15.22 14.35 -4.08
N TRP A 99 16.41 13.84 -3.79
CA TRP A 99 17.55 13.88 -4.71
C TRP A 99 17.42 12.90 -5.88
N LYS A 100 16.60 11.86 -5.75
CA LYS A 100 16.37 10.86 -6.81
C LYS A 100 15.10 11.10 -7.62
N GLY A 101 14.32 12.15 -7.29
CA GLY A 101 13.11 12.50 -8.04
C GLY A 101 12.03 11.41 -8.02
N GLN A 102 11.95 10.63 -6.95
CA GLN A 102 10.92 9.59 -6.80
C GLN A 102 9.59 10.22 -6.38
N PHE A 103 8.72 10.42 -7.35
CA PHE A 103 7.34 10.84 -7.13
C PHE A 103 6.40 9.75 -7.63
N PHE A 104 5.41 9.39 -6.83
CA PHE A 104 4.34 8.52 -7.28
C PHE A 104 3.37 9.28 -8.17
N THR A 105 2.76 8.57 -9.13
CA THR A 105 1.73 9.14 -9.99
C THR A 105 0.53 9.56 -9.14
N PRO A 106 0.12 10.84 -9.16
CA PRO A 106 -1.07 11.26 -8.43
C PRO A 106 -2.32 10.51 -8.91
N MET A 107 -3.19 10.10 -7.96
CA MET A 107 -4.39 9.31 -8.28
C MET A 107 -5.27 9.94 -9.37
N PRO A 108 -5.55 11.27 -9.39
CA PRO A 108 -6.33 11.87 -10.47
C PRO A 108 -5.72 11.72 -11.87
N VAL A 109 -4.40 11.66 -11.97
CA VAL A 109 -3.70 11.42 -13.26
C VAL A 109 -3.88 9.98 -13.68
N ALA A 110 -3.74 9.03 -12.73
CA ALA A 110 -3.95 7.61 -12.99
C ALA A 110 -5.39 7.32 -13.41
N GLU A 111 -6.38 7.93 -12.75
CA GLU A 111 -7.80 7.84 -13.10
C GLU A 111 -8.07 8.36 -14.50
N LEU A 112 -7.55 9.53 -14.87
CA LEU A 112 -7.69 10.08 -16.23
C LEU A 112 -7.11 9.11 -17.27
N MET A 113 -5.94 8.52 -17.01
CA MET A 113 -5.32 7.55 -17.92
C MET A 113 -6.15 6.26 -18.05
N ALA A 114 -6.76 5.79 -16.97
CA ALA A 114 -7.67 4.64 -16.97
C ALA A 114 -8.93 4.96 -17.78
N GLU A 115 -9.56 6.12 -17.56
CA GLU A 115 -10.76 6.56 -18.30
C GLU A 115 -10.51 6.69 -19.81
N VAL A 116 -9.38 7.21 -20.23
CA VAL A 116 -9.01 7.28 -21.66
C VAL A 116 -8.93 5.88 -22.30
N SER A 117 -8.61 4.86 -21.51
CA SER A 117 -8.45 3.47 -21.98
C SER A 117 -9.74 2.63 -21.85
N ILE A 118 -10.79 3.15 -21.22
CA ILE A 118 -11.95 2.36 -20.77
C ILE A 118 -12.69 1.66 -21.91
N ASP A 119 -12.87 2.34 -23.05
CA ASP A 119 -13.60 1.78 -24.18
C ASP A 119 -12.90 0.54 -24.77
N GLN A 120 -11.57 0.57 -24.81
CA GLN A 120 -10.78 -0.54 -25.28
C GLN A 120 -10.79 -1.69 -24.26
N ILE A 121 -10.70 -1.38 -22.98
CA ILE A 121 -10.77 -2.33 -21.88
C ILE A 121 -12.10 -3.07 -21.91
N ARG A 122 -13.23 -2.37 -21.96
CA ARG A 122 -14.58 -2.96 -22.00
C ARG A 122 -14.77 -3.86 -23.21
N LYS A 123 -14.37 -3.43 -24.41
CA LYS A 123 -14.45 -4.28 -25.62
C LYS A 123 -13.67 -5.57 -25.48
N THR A 124 -12.52 -5.54 -24.82
CA THR A 124 -11.69 -6.72 -24.59
C THR A 124 -12.33 -7.64 -23.55
N ILE A 125 -12.86 -7.09 -22.45
CA ILE A 125 -13.57 -7.85 -21.42
C ILE A 125 -14.84 -8.51 -22.01
N ASP A 126 -15.63 -7.77 -22.81
CA ASP A 126 -16.84 -8.29 -23.44
C ASP A 126 -16.54 -9.47 -24.39
N LYS A 127 -15.38 -9.40 -25.05
CA LYS A 127 -14.96 -10.45 -26.00
C LYS A 127 -14.31 -11.65 -25.31
N ASP A 128 -13.36 -11.41 -24.42
CA ASP A 128 -12.39 -12.40 -23.91
C ASP A 128 -12.67 -12.78 -22.43
N GLY A 129 -13.58 -12.06 -21.75
CA GLY A 129 -13.95 -12.25 -20.35
C GLY A 129 -12.96 -11.66 -19.33
N TYR A 130 -11.80 -11.21 -19.76
CA TYR A 130 -10.76 -10.62 -18.92
C TYR A 130 -9.80 -9.74 -19.71
N ILE A 131 -8.98 -8.97 -19.00
CA ILE A 131 -7.82 -8.26 -19.56
C ILE A 131 -6.56 -8.66 -18.80
N THR A 132 -5.42 -8.52 -19.45
CA THR A 132 -4.11 -8.59 -18.80
C THR A 132 -3.51 -7.19 -18.72
N VAL A 133 -2.99 -6.83 -17.57
CA VAL A 133 -2.35 -5.54 -17.32
C VAL A 133 -0.87 -5.78 -17.03
N ASN A 134 0.00 -5.05 -17.73
CA ASN A 134 1.43 -5.01 -17.45
C ASN A 134 1.81 -3.58 -17.05
N GLU A 135 2.17 -3.40 -15.78
CA GLU A 135 2.63 -2.11 -15.25
C GLU A 135 4.11 -2.23 -14.81
N PRO A 136 5.05 -1.91 -15.70
CA PRO A 136 6.48 -2.09 -15.42
C PRO A 136 7.04 -1.07 -14.42
N ALA A 137 6.30 0.00 -14.13
CA ALA A 137 6.70 1.08 -13.22
C ALA A 137 5.65 1.27 -12.11
N ALA A 138 5.18 0.18 -11.51
CA ALA A 138 4.02 0.14 -10.61
C ALA A 138 4.05 1.18 -9.47
N GLY A 139 5.24 1.55 -8.96
CA GLY A 139 5.35 2.53 -7.87
C GLY A 139 4.51 2.10 -6.67
N ALA A 140 3.56 2.95 -6.26
CA ALA A 140 2.58 2.64 -5.20
C ALA A 140 1.32 1.92 -5.74
N GLY A 141 1.27 1.59 -7.03
CA GLY A 141 0.14 0.87 -7.63
C GLY A 141 -1.02 1.75 -8.10
N ALA A 142 -0.87 3.07 -8.13
CA ALA A 142 -1.95 4.00 -8.49
C ALA A 142 -2.61 3.66 -9.85
N MET A 143 -1.80 3.31 -10.87
CA MET A 143 -2.33 2.93 -12.19
C MET A 143 -3.16 1.65 -12.13
N VAL A 144 -2.69 0.63 -11.39
CA VAL A 144 -3.41 -0.65 -11.25
C VAL A 144 -4.72 -0.44 -10.50
N ILE A 145 -4.69 0.37 -9.44
CA ILE A 145 -5.90 0.72 -8.67
C ILE A 145 -6.89 1.49 -9.54
N ALA A 146 -6.44 2.48 -10.30
CA ALA A 146 -7.29 3.26 -11.19
C ALA A 146 -7.95 2.38 -12.28
N LEU A 147 -7.19 1.47 -12.88
CA LEU A 147 -7.72 0.51 -13.86
C LEU A 147 -8.73 -0.48 -13.26
N ALA A 148 -8.58 -0.84 -12.00
CA ALA A 148 -9.53 -1.72 -11.32
C ALA A 148 -10.84 -1.01 -10.92
N ASN A 149 -10.84 0.32 -10.88
CA ASN A 149 -11.99 1.14 -10.47
C ASN A 149 -12.90 1.55 -11.66
N VAL A 150 -12.49 1.35 -12.90
CA VAL A 150 -13.25 1.70 -14.12
C VAL A 150 -13.85 0.45 -14.77
#